data_8f97e0b548e9b1d2ee395ab8abe74fde
#
_entry.id   8f97e0b548e9b1d2ee395ab8abe74fde
#
_cell.length_a   1.000
_cell.length_b   1.000
_cell.length_c   1.000
_cell.angle_alpha   90.00
_cell.angle_beta   90.00
_cell.angle_gamma   90.00
#
_symmetry.space_group_name_H-M   'P 1'
#
loop_
_entity.id
_entity.type
_entity.pdbx_description
1 polymer ?
#
loop_
_entity_poly.entity_id
_entity_poly.type
_entity_poly.pdbx_seq_one_letter_code
_entity_poly.pdbx_strand_id
1 'polypeptide(L)'
;FKHNDGLKTCNKISKLTDKLIFTLYKRSIAKREISSEDIIICAVGGYGREQLAPFSDLDILFIPKNESVHLESFIKKILYALWDLGLKVGYAVRNIDEVIESSRKDTIIQTSLLDLRWVCGDKFFFQEVKKSINFFFNSNCKKKFIIEKIEERKKRLKDTKKNSYLLEPNIKECEGGLRDLNLIFWIFKLISKTNDLEILLNLNVISLSEKKKIEKSLDFILTVRCYIHFLSKRPNEKFTFDLQNSISKKMKYREGHSSLRVERLMQHYFLQIKNVSNLVSYFPKKEILDEKKEDIKNSKGLKSKGTLLIDNHIMIVNEFEFKDDLENYINIFLDSNKHEKKLHPCSYRFLCENLLQINKDLFIKKSISKKFKKLLLSNKVNNIFFLMNDCGLLSKIIPEFSNIIAQSQF
;
A
#
# COMPACT_ATOMS: atom_id res chain seq x y z
N PHE A 1 3.96 8.45 -23.43
CA PHE A 1 2.99 7.70 -22.59
C PHE A 1 1.94 7.05 -23.51
N LYS A 2 2.35 6.02 -24.27
CA LYS A 2 1.50 5.45 -25.34
C LYS A 2 0.51 4.37 -24.88
N HIS A 3 0.69 3.76 -23.71
CA HIS A 3 0.02 2.50 -23.34
C HIS A 3 -0.68 2.48 -21.96
N ASN A 4 -0.91 3.63 -21.35
CA ASN A 4 -1.53 3.71 -20.01
C ASN A 4 -0.86 2.76 -18.97
N ASP A 5 0.48 2.69 -19.01
CA ASP A 5 1.30 1.81 -18.17
C ASP A 5 2.17 2.69 -17.25
N GLY A 6 1.60 3.03 -16.10
CA GLY A 6 2.20 3.96 -15.14
C GLY A 6 3.43 3.37 -14.48
N LEU A 7 3.36 2.10 -14.07
CA LEU A 7 4.47 1.42 -13.42
C LEU A 7 5.68 1.33 -14.36
N LYS A 8 5.47 0.93 -15.59
CA LYS A 8 6.54 0.84 -16.60
C LYS A 8 7.15 2.20 -16.95
N THR A 9 6.32 3.25 -16.97
CA THR A 9 6.80 4.63 -17.17
C THR A 9 7.68 5.07 -16.02
N CYS A 10 7.25 4.87 -14.77
CA CYS A 10 8.02 5.20 -13.58
C CYS A 10 9.34 4.42 -13.53
N ASN A 11 9.33 3.12 -13.86
CA ASN A 11 10.53 2.29 -13.96
C ASN A 11 11.52 2.82 -15.01
N LYS A 12 11.03 3.23 -16.19
CA LYS A 12 11.89 3.79 -17.24
C LYS A 12 12.53 5.11 -16.79
N ILE A 13 11.78 5.98 -16.11
CA ILE A 13 12.32 7.23 -15.56
C ILE A 13 13.39 6.92 -14.52
N SER A 14 13.13 6.00 -13.59
CA SER A 14 14.09 5.58 -12.56
C SER A 14 15.38 5.04 -13.19
N LYS A 15 15.28 4.14 -14.19
CA LYS A 15 16.45 3.59 -14.89
C LYS A 15 17.23 4.65 -15.69
N LEU A 16 16.54 5.64 -16.25
CA LEU A 16 17.21 6.76 -16.92
C LEU A 16 18.01 7.59 -15.91
N THR A 17 17.44 7.85 -14.75
CA THR A 17 18.09 8.54 -13.64
C THR A 17 19.30 7.75 -13.11
N ASP A 18 19.17 6.41 -12.98
CA ASP A 18 20.30 5.53 -12.62
C ASP A 18 21.46 5.70 -13.59
N LYS A 19 21.20 5.70 -14.90
CA LYS A 19 22.23 5.89 -15.93
C LYS A 19 22.89 7.25 -15.83
N LEU A 20 22.13 8.31 -15.55
CA LEU A 20 22.65 9.65 -15.36
C LEU A 20 23.62 9.70 -14.16
N ILE A 21 23.18 9.25 -12.99
CA ILE A 21 23.99 9.23 -11.77
C ILE A 21 25.25 8.37 -11.98
N PHE A 22 25.10 7.19 -12.59
CA PHE A 22 26.21 6.30 -12.88
C PHE A 22 27.25 6.95 -13.82
N THR A 23 26.79 7.73 -14.81
CA THR A 23 27.70 8.44 -15.73
C THR A 23 28.49 9.52 -15.00
N LEU A 24 27.82 10.29 -14.12
CA LEU A 24 28.49 11.30 -13.29
C LEU A 24 29.51 10.65 -12.34
N TYR A 25 29.12 9.56 -11.68
CA TYR A 25 29.98 8.77 -10.81
C TYR A 25 31.23 8.26 -11.55
N LYS A 26 31.07 7.62 -12.73
CA LYS A 26 32.20 7.14 -13.53
C LYS A 26 33.18 8.24 -13.94
N ARG A 27 32.70 9.42 -14.29
CA ARG A 27 33.52 10.54 -14.66
C ARG A 27 34.42 11.00 -13.51
N SER A 28 33.89 11.03 -12.29
CA SER A 28 34.63 11.41 -11.09
C SER A 28 35.71 10.39 -10.72
N ILE A 29 35.40 9.08 -10.85
CA ILE A 29 36.38 8.01 -10.66
C ILE A 29 37.53 8.12 -11.71
N ALA A 30 37.16 8.29 -12.99
CA ALA A 30 38.15 8.40 -14.06
C ALA A 30 39.12 9.58 -13.84
N LYS A 31 38.66 10.64 -13.18
CA LYS A 31 39.51 11.80 -12.78
C LYS A 31 40.26 11.56 -11.48
N ARG A 32 40.18 10.37 -10.89
CA ARG A 32 40.80 10.01 -9.58
C ARG A 32 40.39 10.94 -8.43
N GLU A 33 39.21 11.51 -8.49
CA GLU A 33 38.65 12.36 -7.44
C GLU A 33 38.27 11.56 -6.20
N ILE A 34 37.81 10.32 -6.40
CA ILE A 34 37.49 9.33 -5.36
C ILE A 34 37.83 7.92 -5.85
N SER A 35 37.97 6.96 -4.92
CA SER A 35 37.99 5.54 -5.23
C SER A 35 36.58 4.96 -5.37
N SER A 36 36.46 3.91 -6.17
CA SER A 36 35.18 3.18 -6.28
C SER A 36 34.74 2.53 -4.97
N GLU A 37 35.65 2.33 -4.03
CA GLU A 37 35.42 1.70 -2.73
C GLU A 37 35.02 2.68 -1.64
N ASP A 38 35.21 3.99 -1.87
CA ASP A 38 35.03 5.01 -0.82
C ASP A 38 33.56 5.31 -0.50
N ILE A 39 32.68 5.10 -1.46
CA ILE A 39 31.27 5.51 -1.34
C ILE A 39 30.32 4.65 -2.17
N ILE A 40 29.14 4.42 -1.64
CA ILE A 40 28.01 3.93 -2.42
C ILE A 40 26.92 4.99 -2.53
N ILE A 41 26.26 5.03 -3.68
CA ILE A 41 25.12 5.91 -3.94
C ILE A 41 23.88 5.01 -4.03
N CYS A 42 22.90 5.29 -3.17
CA CYS A 42 21.69 4.52 -3.06
C CYS A 42 20.48 5.40 -3.34
N ALA A 43 19.49 4.82 -4.02
CA ALA A 43 18.16 5.39 -4.18
C ALA A 43 17.29 4.98 -2.98
N VAL A 44 16.48 5.91 -2.48
CA VAL A 44 15.52 5.67 -1.40
C VAL A 44 14.13 6.19 -1.78
N GLY A 45 13.13 5.92 -0.96
CA GLY A 45 11.77 6.38 -1.18
C GLY A 45 11.19 5.95 -2.54
N GLY A 46 10.53 6.87 -3.25
CA GLY A 46 9.93 6.61 -4.58
C GLY A 46 10.96 6.19 -5.62
N TYR A 47 12.14 6.76 -5.58
CA TYR A 47 13.26 6.40 -6.44
C TYR A 47 13.80 5.01 -6.10
N GLY A 48 13.92 4.69 -4.82
CA GLY A 48 14.34 3.36 -4.35
C GLY A 48 13.39 2.24 -4.80
N ARG A 49 12.09 2.51 -4.83
CA ARG A 49 11.07 1.57 -5.33
C ARG A 49 10.96 1.49 -6.87
N GLU A 50 11.78 2.24 -7.61
CA GLU A 50 11.66 2.41 -9.07
C GLU A 50 10.28 2.99 -9.50
N GLN A 51 9.68 3.83 -8.68
CA GLN A 51 8.37 4.44 -8.88
C GLN A 51 8.44 5.97 -9.03
N LEU A 52 9.49 6.47 -9.71
CA LEU A 52 9.61 7.88 -10.04
C LEU A 52 8.54 8.30 -11.04
N ALA A 53 7.56 9.09 -10.58
CA ALA A 53 6.66 9.78 -11.49
C ALA A 53 7.38 10.99 -12.13
N PRO A 54 6.89 11.49 -13.29
CA PRO A 54 7.41 12.72 -13.87
C PRO A 54 7.41 13.86 -12.84
N PHE A 55 8.45 14.67 -12.82
CA PHE A 55 8.60 15.79 -11.87
C PHE A 55 8.67 15.42 -10.39
N SER A 56 8.78 14.13 -10.02
CA SER A 56 8.99 13.72 -8.63
C SER A 56 10.40 14.08 -8.16
N ASP A 57 10.55 14.39 -6.87
CA ASP A 57 11.83 14.59 -6.24
C ASP A 57 12.65 13.29 -6.27
N LEU A 58 13.98 13.43 -6.41
CA LEU A 58 14.95 12.34 -6.32
C LEU A 58 15.46 12.24 -4.89
N ASP A 59 15.20 11.12 -4.24
CA ASP A 59 15.70 10.86 -2.89
C ASP A 59 16.96 9.98 -2.98
N ILE A 60 18.13 10.55 -2.62
CA ILE A 60 19.44 9.90 -2.73
C ILE A 60 20.09 9.82 -1.35
N LEU A 61 20.61 8.64 -1.03
CA LEU A 61 21.43 8.41 0.16
C LEU A 61 22.86 8.09 -0.27
N PHE A 62 23.80 8.94 0.13
CA PHE A 62 25.23 8.74 -0.01
C PHE A 62 25.74 8.04 1.26
N ILE A 63 26.37 6.89 1.11
CA ILE A 63 26.93 6.14 2.24
C ILE A 63 28.44 6.04 2.02
N PRO A 64 29.25 6.90 2.66
CA PRO A 64 30.69 6.79 2.64
C PRO A 64 31.15 5.60 3.50
N LYS A 65 32.25 4.96 3.10
CA LYS A 65 32.93 3.93 3.89
C LYS A 65 33.79 4.57 4.98
N ASN A 66 34.50 5.64 4.60
CA ASN A 66 35.33 6.43 5.50
C ASN A 66 35.11 7.92 5.21
N GLU A 67 35.34 8.76 6.19
CA GLU A 67 35.35 10.21 5.98
C GLU A 67 36.57 10.63 5.15
N SER A 68 36.36 11.47 4.14
CA SER A 68 37.41 12.02 3.28
C SER A 68 37.01 13.42 2.83
N VAL A 69 37.95 14.33 2.82
CA VAL A 69 37.78 15.73 2.36
C VAL A 69 37.33 15.78 0.89
N HIS A 70 37.74 14.82 0.08
CA HIS A 70 37.38 14.74 -1.33
C HIS A 70 35.90 14.32 -1.56
N LEU A 71 35.30 13.62 -0.60
CA LEU A 71 33.90 13.15 -0.69
C LEU A 71 32.89 14.29 -0.77
N GLU A 72 33.09 15.34 0.02
CA GLU A 72 32.19 16.51 0.01
C GLU A 72 32.18 17.20 -1.35
N SER A 73 33.38 17.40 -1.92
CA SER A 73 33.52 18.00 -3.26
C SER A 73 32.86 17.13 -4.33
N PHE A 74 33.05 15.81 -4.24
CA PHE A 74 32.43 14.85 -5.15
C PHE A 74 30.90 14.89 -5.07
N ILE A 75 30.31 14.81 -3.88
CA ILE A 75 28.86 14.85 -3.66
C ILE A 75 28.29 16.18 -4.22
N LYS A 76 28.91 17.31 -3.91
CA LYS A 76 28.50 18.61 -4.45
C LYS A 76 28.48 18.63 -5.97
N LYS A 77 29.49 18.06 -6.65
CA LYS A 77 29.52 17.99 -8.12
C LYS A 77 28.34 17.20 -8.69
N ILE A 78 28.00 16.06 -8.09
CA ILE A 78 26.80 15.28 -8.52
C ILE A 78 25.55 16.11 -8.31
N LEU A 79 25.37 16.70 -7.12
CA LEU A 79 24.18 17.47 -6.79
C LEU A 79 24.00 18.69 -7.73
N TYR A 80 25.07 19.45 -7.95
CA TYR A 80 25.05 20.61 -8.89
C TYR A 80 24.65 20.16 -10.30
N ALA A 81 25.26 19.08 -10.81
CA ALA A 81 24.89 18.57 -12.14
C ALA A 81 23.41 18.15 -12.23
N LEU A 82 22.83 17.59 -11.17
CA LEU A 82 21.42 17.23 -11.12
C LEU A 82 20.51 18.47 -11.01
N TRP A 83 20.91 19.46 -10.21
CA TRP A 83 20.17 20.73 -10.09
C TRP A 83 20.21 21.56 -11.36
N ASP A 84 21.35 21.61 -12.05
CA ASP A 84 21.51 22.30 -13.35
C ASP A 84 20.59 21.70 -14.43
N LEU A 85 20.28 20.40 -14.32
CA LEU A 85 19.28 19.72 -15.14
C LEU A 85 17.82 19.99 -14.71
N GLY A 86 17.59 20.83 -13.71
CA GLY A 86 16.27 21.18 -13.18
C GLY A 86 15.66 20.08 -12.31
N LEU A 87 16.44 19.08 -11.87
CA LEU A 87 15.93 18.00 -11.03
C LEU A 87 15.91 18.46 -9.56
N LYS A 88 14.82 18.18 -8.88
CA LYS A 88 14.73 18.37 -7.43
C LYS A 88 15.32 17.17 -6.74
N VAL A 89 16.32 17.38 -5.90
CA VAL A 89 17.06 16.32 -5.22
C VAL A 89 16.99 16.52 -3.72
N GLY A 90 16.37 15.56 -3.03
CA GLY A 90 16.53 15.33 -1.61
C GLY A 90 17.73 14.40 -1.39
N TYR A 91 18.62 14.76 -0.49
CA TYR A 91 19.79 13.92 -0.23
C TYR A 91 20.15 13.87 1.25
N ALA A 92 20.81 12.78 1.62
CA ALA A 92 21.48 12.64 2.91
C ALA A 92 22.85 11.99 2.70
N VAL A 93 23.80 12.34 3.55
CA VAL A 93 25.13 11.72 3.64
C VAL A 93 25.26 11.15 5.03
N ARG A 94 25.42 9.85 5.16
CA ARG A 94 25.50 9.16 6.47
C ARG A 94 26.34 7.90 6.33
N ASN A 95 27.22 7.64 7.27
CA ASN A 95 27.87 6.35 7.40
C ASN A 95 26.88 5.28 7.94
N ILE A 96 27.27 4.01 7.98
CA ILE A 96 26.38 2.90 8.40
C ILE A 96 25.87 3.10 9.82
N ASP A 97 26.72 3.50 10.75
CA ASP A 97 26.37 3.65 12.16
C ASP A 97 25.38 4.79 12.36
N GLU A 98 25.59 5.90 11.69
CA GLU A 98 24.65 7.03 11.68
C GLU A 98 23.29 6.67 11.07
N VAL A 99 23.29 5.86 10.00
CA VAL A 99 22.06 5.35 9.39
C VAL A 99 21.26 4.53 10.39
N ILE A 100 21.92 3.59 11.10
CA ILE A 100 21.26 2.73 12.09
C ILE A 100 20.80 3.54 13.31
N GLU A 101 21.65 4.45 13.83
CA GLU A 101 21.28 5.27 14.98
C GLU A 101 20.10 6.20 14.68
N SER A 102 20.13 6.88 13.55
CA SER A 102 19.04 7.74 13.10
C SER A 102 17.73 6.96 12.91
N SER A 103 17.83 5.71 12.44
CA SER A 103 16.66 4.83 12.26
C SER A 103 15.97 4.45 13.56
N ARG A 104 16.71 4.40 14.68
CA ARG A 104 16.11 4.13 16.00
C ARG A 104 15.20 5.26 16.47
N LYS A 105 15.44 6.48 15.98
CA LYS A 105 14.76 7.71 16.41
C LYS A 105 13.62 8.13 15.48
N ASP A 106 13.70 7.76 14.19
CA ASP A 106 12.77 8.25 13.17
C ASP A 106 12.27 7.14 12.21
N THR A 107 10.96 6.93 12.20
CA THR A 107 10.29 5.98 11.31
C THR A 107 10.30 6.39 9.84
N ILE A 108 10.53 7.68 9.52
CA ILE A 108 10.69 8.14 8.13
C ILE A 108 12.02 7.59 7.58
N ILE A 109 13.08 7.63 8.38
CA ILE A 109 14.38 7.04 8.01
C ILE A 109 14.22 5.53 7.84
N GLN A 110 13.49 4.85 8.73
CA GLN A 110 13.21 3.42 8.59
C GLN A 110 12.54 3.09 7.25
N THR A 111 11.55 3.88 6.83
CA THR A 111 10.91 3.67 5.51
C THR A 111 11.88 3.88 4.36
N SER A 112 12.76 4.86 4.45
CA SER A 112 13.81 5.10 3.44
C SER A 112 14.75 3.91 3.32
N LEU A 113 15.15 3.29 4.45
CA LEU A 113 15.99 2.09 4.46
C LEU A 113 15.28 0.85 3.91
N LEU A 114 13.99 0.68 4.18
CA LEU A 114 13.21 -0.40 3.56
C LEU A 114 13.16 -0.25 2.04
N ASP A 115 13.22 0.97 1.53
CA ASP A 115 13.22 1.25 0.10
C ASP A 115 14.64 1.38 -0.50
N LEU A 116 15.68 1.12 0.29
CA LEU A 116 17.07 1.26 -0.14
C LEU A 116 17.37 0.37 -1.33
N ARG A 117 17.90 0.98 -2.41
CA ARG A 117 18.32 0.33 -3.63
C ARG A 117 19.68 0.85 -4.08
N TRP A 118 20.58 -0.06 -4.44
CA TRP A 118 21.90 0.29 -4.99
C TRP A 118 21.76 0.95 -6.37
N VAL A 119 22.53 2.03 -6.60
CA VAL A 119 22.63 2.70 -7.90
C VAL A 119 24.05 2.57 -8.44
N CYS A 120 25.06 2.94 -7.65
CA CYS A 120 26.46 2.78 -8.02
C CYS A 120 27.38 2.77 -6.78
N GLY A 121 28.66 2.42 -6.99
CA GLY A 121 29.65 2.22 -5.95
C GLY A 121 29.92 0.74 -5.67
N ASP A 122 30.66 0.44 -4.62
CA ASP A 122 31.05 -0.92 -4.25
C ASP A 122 29.85 -1.77 -3.87
N LYS A 123 29.65 -2.87 -4.61
CA LYS A 123 28.57 -3.83 -4.34
C LYS A 123 28.79 -4.67 -3.08
N PHE A 124 30.02 -4.96 -2.72
CA PHE A 124 30.32 -5.72 -1.50
C PHE A 124 29.98 -4.88 -0.27
N PHE A 125 30.42 -3.64 -0.26
CA PHE A 125 30.06 -2.69 0.78
C PHE A 125 28.54 -2.48 0.88
N PHE A 126 27.83 -2.39 -0.24
CA PHE A 126 26.35 -2.35 -0.23
C PHE A 126 25.73 -3.58 0.41
N GLN A 127 26.29 -4.79 0.20
CA GLN A 127 25.77 -6.01 0.85
C GLN A 127 26.00 -5.99 2.37
N GLU A 128 27.11 -5.43 2.84
CA GLU A 128 27.37 -5.23 4.27
C GLU A 128 26.34 -4.26 4.88
N VAL A 129 26.11 -3.13 4.24
CA VAL A 129 25.06 -2.17 4.64
C VAL A 129 23.69 -2.85 4.70
N LYS A 130 23.35 -3.64 3.70
CA LYS A 130 22.08 -4.37 3.64
C LYS A 130 21.95 -5.42 4.76
N LYS A 131 23.04 -6.10 5.11
CA LYS A 131 23.07 -7.03 6.26
C LYS A 131 22.81 -6.30 7.58
N SER A 132 23.46 -5.16 7.81
CA SER A 132 23.28 -4.35 9.02
C SER A 132 21.84 -3.82 9.14
N ILE A 133 21.25 -3.33 8.04
CA ILE A 133 19.85 -2.91 8.00
C ILE A 133 18.90 -4.09 8.30
N ASN A 134 19.15 -5.25 7.71
CA ASN A 134 18.33 -6.44 7.95
C ASN A 134 18.43 -6.90 9.42
N PHE A 135 19.60 -6.82 10.03
CA PHE A 135 19.80 -7.12 11.45
C PHE A 135 19.02 -6.15 12.33
N PHE A 136 19.08 -4.85 12.04
CA PHE A 136 18.28 -3.84 12.73
C PHE A 136 16.78 -4.17 12.71
N PHE A 137 16.24 -4.55 11.57
CA PHE A 137 14.80 -4.89 11.44
C PHE A 137 14.45 -6.28 11.98
N ASN A 138 15.39 -7.18 12.24
CA ASN A 138 15.11 -8.49 12.87
C ASN A 138 14.89 -8.43 14.38
N SER A 139 15.29 -7.34 15.03
CA SER A 139 15.05 -7.08 16.45
C SER A 139 13.59 -6.67 16.69
N ASN A 140 13.23 -6.37 17.94
CA ASN A 140 11.88 -5.94 18.36
C ASN A 140 11.32 -4.69 17.63
N CYS A 141 12.08 -4.15 16.65
CA CYS A 141 11.69 -2.96 15.91
C CYS A 141 10.50 -3.19 14.94
N LYS A 142 10.26 -4.42 14.45
CA LYS A 142 9.19 -4.68 13.47
C LYS A 142 7.81 -4.26 13.96
N LYS A 143 7.42 -4.76 15.13
CA LYS A 143 6.09 -4.45 15.70
C LYS A 143 5.93 -2.97 15.97
N LYS A 144 6.94 -2.37 16.60
CA LYS A 144 6.94 -0.93 16.88
C LYS A 144 6.73 -0.14 15.59
N PHE A 145 7.49 -0.44 14.54
CA PHE A 145 7.35 0.19 13.23
C PHE A 145 5.92 0.06 12.67
N ILE A 146 5.34 -1.16 12.68
CA ILE A 146 4.00 -1.39 12.14
C ILE A 146 2.96 -0.60 12.94
N ILE A 147 3.05 -0.58 14.26
CA ILE A 147 2.14 0.17 15.14
C ILE A 147 2.23 1.66 14.84
N GLU A 148 3.44 2.23 14.82
CA GLU A 148 3.66 3.65 14.54
C GLU A 148 3.15 4.05 13.15
N LYS A 149 3.35 3.21 12.13
CA LYS A 149 2.83 3.47 10.78
C LYS A 149 1.31 3.36 10.68
N ILE A 150 0.67 2.49 11.45
CA ILE A 150 -0.80 2.45 11.56
C ILE A 150 -1.32 3.73 12.24
N GLU A 151 -0.64 4.21 13.26
CA GLU A 151 -1.02 5.44 13.96
C GLU A 151 -0.83 6.66 13.07
N GLU A 152 0.30 6.76 12.36
CA GLU A 152 0.54 7.79 11.34
C GLU A 152 -0.58 7.77 10.28
N ARG A 153 -0.94 6.58 9.76
CA ARG A 153 -2.07 6.43 8.83
C ARG A 153 -3.38 6.93 9.43
N LYS A 154 -3.69 6.54 10.67
CA LYS A 154 -4.92 6.99 11.35
C LYS A 154 -4.96 8.51 11.50
N LYS A 155 -3.84 9.14 11.87
CA LYS A 155 -3.72 10.60 12.00
C LYS A 155 -3.93 11.27 10.65
N ARG A 156 -3.21 10.85 9.62
CA ARG A 156 -3.35 11.34 8.24
C ARG A 156 -4.80 11.28 7.76
N LEU A 157 -5.47 10.12 7.97
CA LEU A 157 -6.86 9.95 7.54
C LEU A 157 -7.86 10.76 8.36
N LYS A 158 -7.57 11.09 9.62
CA LYS A 158 -8.41 12.03 10.40
C LYS A 158 -8.31 13.45 9.83
N ASP A 159 -7.13 13.87 9.44
CA ASP A 159 -6.90 15.19 8.85
C ASP A 159 -7.52 15.29 7.45
N THR A 160 -7.49 14.18 6.69
CA THR A 160 -8.12 14.08 5.37
C THR A 160 -9.61 13.70 5.43
N LYS A 161 -10.13 13.11 6.51
CA LYS A 161 -11.56 12.73 6.67
C LYS A 161 -12.53 13.90 6.62
N LYS A 162 -12.08 15.11 6.84
CA LYS A 162 -12.86 16.29 6.44
C LYS A 162 -13.11 16.32 4.92
N ASN A 163 -12.44 15.44 4.15
CA ASN A 163 -12.34 15.46 2.70
C ASN A 163 -12.37 14.06 2.01
N SER A 164 -12.72 12.95 2.69
CA SER A 164 -12.50 11.58 2.16
C SER A 164 -13.48 11.11 1.07
N TYR A 165 -14.53 11.86 0.82
CA TYR A 165 -15.35 11.73 -0.39
C TYR A 165 -15.22 12.98 -1.25
N LEU A 166 -14.05 13.62 -1.22
CA LEU A 166 -13.79 14.74 -2.10
C LEU A 166 -13.85 14.26 -3.54
N LEU A 167 -14.67 14.96 -4.29
CA LEU A 167 -14.74 14.84 -5.74
C LEU A 167 -13.38 15.08 -6.41
N GLU A 168 -12.45 15.71 -5.70
CA GLU A 168 -11.05 15.95 -6.11
C GLU A 168 -10.05 15.34 -5.13
N PRO A 169 -9.84 14.01 -5.14
CA PRO A 169 -8.99 13.33 -4.17
C PRO A 169 -7.50 13.62 -4.36
N ASN A 170 -6.75 13.56 -3.26
CA ASN A 170 -5.29 13.46 -3.30
C ASN A 170 -4.89 11.99 -3.48
N ILE A 171 -4.36 11.63 -4.65
CA ILE A 171 -4.05 10.24 -5.03
C ILE A 171 -2.96 9.58 -4.18
N LYS A 172 -2.14 10.39 -3.50
CA LYS A 172 -1.05 9.91 -2.64
C LYS A 172 -1.52 9.71 -1.20
N GLU A 173 -2.25 10.69 -0.65
CA GLU A 173 -2.55 10.78 0.78
C GLU A 173 -3.93 10.23 1.16
N CYS A 174 -4.86 10.05 0.19
CA CYS A 174 -6.19 9.52 0.47
C CYS A 174 -6.15 8.09 1.01
N GLU A 175 -7.25 7.67 1.62
CA GLU A 175 -7.44 6.26 2.01
C GLU A 175 -7.37 5.36 0.77
N GLY A 176 -6.55 4.31 0.82
CA GLY A 176 -6.30 3.45 -0.34
C GLY A 176 -5.38 4.04 -1.41
N GLY A 177 -4.79 5.23 -1.19
CA GLY A 177 -3.84 5.86 -2.11
C GLY A 177 -2.42 5.27 -2.05
N LEU A 178 -1.46 5.95 -2.69
CA LEU A 178 -0.08 5.45 -2.80
C LEU A 178 0.60 5.25 -1.44
N ARG A 179 0.30 6.07 -0.43
CA ARG A 179 0.84 5.89 0.93
C ARG A 179 0.39 4.56 1.55
N ASP A 180 -0.83 4.16 1.29
CA ASP A 180 -1.37 2.90 1.79
C ASP A 180 -0.74 1.71 1.05
N LEU A 181 -0.55 1.79 -0.27
CA LEU A 181 0.23 0.78 -1.02
C LEU A 181 1.66 0.65 -0.52
N ASN A 182 2.34 1.79 -0.27
CA ASN A 182 3.70 1.77 0.28
C ASN A 182 3.74 1.07 1.64
N LEU A 183 2.75 1.29 2.51
CA LEU A 183 2.66 0.61 3.80
C LEU A 183 2.57 -0.91 3.64
N ILE A 184 1.79 -1.40 2.68
CA ILE A 184 1.70 -2.84 2.37
C ILE A 184 3.07 -3.38 1.94
N PHE A 185 3.77 -2.70 1.03
CA PHE A 185 5.09 -3.13 0.55
C PHE A 185 6.16 -3.10 1.65
N TRP A 186 6.14 -2.13 2.56
CA TRP A 186 7.05 -2.11 3.72
C TRP A 186 6.79 -3.28 4.66
N ILE A 187 5.52 -3.63 4.89
CA ILE A 187 5.16 -4.81 5.69
C ILE A 187 5.68 -6.08 5.02
N PHE A 188 5.49 -6.24 3.70
CA PHE A 188 6.02 -7.39 2.96
C PHE A 188 7.54 -7.50 3.08
N LYS A 189 8.26 -6.39 2.94
CA LYS A 189 9.73 -6.35 3.14
C LYS A 189 10.14 -6.72 4.56
N LEU A 190 9.38 -6.32 5.57
CA LEU A 190 9.66 -6.66 6.97
C LEU A 190 9.42 -8.15 7.27
N ILE A 191 8.38 -8.75 6.68
CA ILE A 191 7.98 -10.14 6.94
C ILE A 191 8.84 -11.09 6.10
N SER A 192 8.90 -10.85 4.80
CA SER A 192 9.44 -11.79 3.81
C SER A 192 10.76 -11.32 3.19
N LYS A 193 11.30 -10.18 3.63
CA LYS A 193 12.53 -9.56 3.10
C LYS A 193 12.47 -9.22 1.60
N THR A 194 11.27 -9.26 1.01
CA THR A 194 11.01 -9.00 -0.40
C THR A 194 9.70 -8.27 -0.60
N ASN A 195 9.56 -7.59 -1.72
CA ASN A 195 8.31 -7.03 -2.24
C ASN A 195 7.96 -7.60 -3.61
N ASP A 196 8.64 -8.65 -4.03
CA ASP A 196 8.31 -9.39 -5.25
C ASP A 196 7.02 -10.18 -5.02
N LEU A 197 5.98 -9.84 -5.76
CA LEU A 197 4.65 -10.43 -5.59
C LEU A 197 4.58 -11.90 -6.01
N GLU A 198 5.47 -12.38 -6.90
CA GLU A 198 5.57 -13.81 -7.23
C GLU A 198 6.15 -14.60 -6.07
N ILE A 199 7.21 -14.08 -5.45
CA ILE A 199 7.82 -14.73 -4.28
C ILE A 199 6.82 -14.75 -3.12
N LEU A 200 6.10 -13.64 -2.87
CA LEU A 200 5.09 -13.56 -1.82
C LEU A 200 3.92 -14.51 -2.05
N LEU A 201 3.52 -14.72 -3.31
CA LEU A 201 2.52 -15.72 -3.69
C LEU A 201 3.01 -17.15 -3.38
N ASN A 202 4.23 -17.48 -3.79
CA ASN A 202 4.83 -18.79 -3.54
C ASN A 202 5.03 -19.09 -2.04
N LEU A 203 5.27 -18.06 -1.24
CA LEU A 203 5.36 -18.15 0.23
C LEU A 203 3.98 -18.16 0.92
N ASN A 204 2.87 -18.13 0.16
CA ASN A 204 1.50 -18.04 0.69
C ASN A 204 1.24 -16.82 1.60
N VAL A 205 2.04 -15.76 1.47
CA VAL A 205 1.82 -14.49 2.18
C VAL A 205 0.61 -13.77 1.59
N ILE A 206 0.48 -13.80 0.26
CA ILE A 206 -0.65 -13.26 -0.48
C ILE A 206 -1.30 -14.33 -1.36
N SER A 207 -2.59 -14.18 -1.65
CA SER A 207 -3.30 -15.01 -2.61
C SER A 207 -3.14 -14.48 -4.04
N LEU A 208 -3.47 -15.31 -5.04
CA LEU A 208 -3.48 -14.89 -6.45
C LEU A 208 -4.42 -13.71 -6.71
N SER A 209 -5.56 -13.67 -6.00
CA SER A 209 -6.52 -12.57 -6.13
C SER A 209 -5.96 -11.27 -5.57
N GLU A 210 -5.26 -11.33 -4.44
CA GLU A 210 -4.60 -10.17 -3.82
C GLU A 210 -3.45 -9.66 -4.66
N LYS A 211 -2.61 -10.56 -5.19
CA LYS A 211 -1.56 -10.20 -6.14
C LYS A 211 -2.13 -9.38 -7.30
N LYS A 212 -3.18 -9.90 -7.98
CA LYS A 212 -3.83 -9.19 -9.09
C LYS A 212 -4.43 -7.85 -8.69
N LYS A 213 -4.99 -7.73 -7.49
CA LYS A 213 -5.51 -6.45 -6.96
C LYS A 213 -4.39 -5.45 -6.73
N ILE A 214 -3.28 -5.87 -6.11
CA ILE A 214 -2.11 -5.01 -5.86
C ILE A 214 -1.51 -4.50 -7.17
N GLU A 215 -1.24 -5.41 -8.12
CA GLU A 215 -0.66 -5.06 -9.42
C GLU A 215 -1.53 -4.05 -10.19
N LYS A 216 -2.84 -4.34 -10.31
CA LYS A 216 -3.78 -3.47 -11.02
C LYS A 216 -3.93 -2.10 -10.35
N SER A 217 -4.04 -2.09 -9.02
CA SER A 217 -4.19 -0.83 -8.29
C SER A 217 -2.93 0.02 -8.36
N LEU A 218 -1.75 -0.58 -8.20
CA LEU A 218 -0.47 0.11 -8.30
C LEU A 218 -0.27 0.73 -9.69
N ASP A 219 -0.44 -0.08 -10.74
CA ASP A 219 -0.27 0.42 -12.11
C ASP A 219 -1.28 1.52 -12.44
N PHE A 220 -2.55 1.34 -12.08
CA PHE A 220 -3.60 2.34 -12.32
C PHE A 220 -3.33 3.65 -11.60
N ILE A 221 -3.01 3.62 -10.30
CA ILE A 221 -2.76 4.83 -9.53
C ILE A 221 -1.50 5.54 -10.03
N LEU A 222 -0.43 4.81 -10.38
CA LEU A 222 0.77 5.39 -10.99
C LEU A 222 0.47 5.96 -12.39
N THR A 223 -0.40 5.32 -13.17
CA THR A 223 -0.86 5.84 -14.47
C THR A 223 -1.54 7.20 -14.31
N VAL A 224 -2.51 7.28 -13.40
CA VAL A 224 -3.21 8.55 -13.10
C VAL A 224 -2.20 9.61 -12.62
N ARG A 225 -1.27 9.23 -11.73
CA ARG A 225 -0.24 10.13 -11.21
C ARG A 225 0.65 10.68 -12.31
N CYS A 226 1.11 9.84 -13.23
CA CYS A 226 1.92 10.27 -14.38
C CYS A 226 1.16 11.28 -15.24
N TYR A 227 -0.11 11.03 -15.51
CA TYR A 227 -0.95 11.98 -16.27
C TYR A 227 -1.14 13.30 -15.54
N ILE A 228 -1.41 13.28 -14.24
CA ILE A 228 -1.53 14.50 -13.43
C ILE A 228 -0.24 15.31 -13.52
N HIS A 229 0.92 14.70 -13.32
CA HIS A 229 2.20 15.37 -13.42
C HIS A 229 2.49 15.95 -14.81
N PHE A 230 2.23 15.17 -15.88
CA PHE A 230 2.43 15.63 -17.25
C PHE A 230 1.52 16.80 -17.61
N LEU A 231 0.25 16.77 -17.22
CA LEU A 231 -0.71 17.83 -17.52
C LEU A 231 -0.45 19.10 -16.69
N SER A 232 -0.07 18.92 -15.43
CA SER A 232 0.24 20.03 -14.52
C SER A 232 1.64 20.62 -14.75
N LYS A 233 2.53 19.94 -15.48
CA LYS A 233 3.96 20.26 -15.65
C LYS A 233 4.71 20.52 -14.32
N ARG A 234 4.26 19.89 -13.26
CA ARG A 234 4.81 20.00 -11.89
C ARG A 234 4.41 18.80 -11.04
N PRO A 235 5.06 18.56 -9.88
CA PRO A 235 4.60 17.58 -8.93
C PRO A 235 3.23 18.04 -8.39
N ASN A 236 2.19 17.27 -8.67
CA ASN A 236 0.83 17.52 -8.21
C ASN A 236 0.17 16.18 -7.89
N GLU A 237 -0.46 16.09 -6.74
CA GLU A 237 -1.10 14.86 -6.29
C GLU A 237 -2.64 15.03 -6.19
N LYS A 238 -3.17 16.24 -6.49
CA LYS A 238 -4.61 16.53 -6.44
C LYS A 238 -5.25 16.22 -7.77
N PHE A 239 -6.25 15.35 -7.78
CA PHE A 239 -6.99 14.91 -8.96
C PHE A 239 -8.21 15.80 -9.17
N THR A 240 -7.99 17.04 -9.65
CA THR A 240 -9.02 18.06 -9.88
C THR A 240 -9.97 17.69 -11.00
N PHE A 241 -11.17 18.30 -11.06
CA PHE A 241 -12.17 18.06 -12.11
C PHE A 241 -11.61 18.25 -13.52
N ASP A 242 -10.82 19.30 -13.76
CA ASP A 242 -10.21 19.56 -15.07
C ASP A 242 -9.26 18.42 -15.47
N LEU A 243 -8.48 17.93 -14.51
CA LEU A 243 -7.58 16.79 -14.72
C LEU A 243 -8.35 15.49 -14.94
N GLN A 244 -9.44 15.26 -14.20
CA GLN A 244 -10.32 14.10 -14.39
C GLN A 244 -10.87 14.05 -15.81
N ASN A 245 -11.39 15.18 -16.32
CA ASN A 245 -11.89 15.29 -17.69
C ASN A 245 -10.78 15.05 -18.73
N SER A 246 -9.64 15.71 -18.57
CA SER A 246 -8.49 15.56 -19.48
C SER A 246 -7.92 14.13 -19.48
N ILE A 247 -7.80 13.51 -18.30
CA ILE A 247 -7.27 12.17 -18.14
C ILE A 247 -8.24 11.12 -18.68
N SER A 248 -9.55 11.26 -18.44
CA SER A 248 -10.56 10.34 -18.97
C SER A 248 -10.50 10.24 -20.50
N LYS A 249 -10.29 11.38 -21.19
CA LYS A 249 -10.07 11.43 -22.64
C LYS A 249 -8.77 10.73 -23.07
N LYS A 250 -7.64 11.02 -22.38
CA LYS A 250 -6.34 10.45 -22.69
C LYS A 250 -6.27 8.95 -22.42
N MET A 251 -6.94 8.46 -21.37
CA MET A 251 -7.07 7.05 -21.06
C MET A 251 -8.14 6.33 -21.91
N LYS A 252 -8.79 7.05 -22.85
CA LYS A 252 -9.77 6.52 -23.80
C LYS A 252 -11.01 5.88 -23.15
N TYR A 253 -11.45 6.42 -22.02
CA TYR A 253 -12.75 6.03 -21.47
C TYR A 253 -13.86 6.45 -22.43
N ARG A 254 -14.78 5.51 -22.70
CA ARG A 254 -15.91 5.75 -23.61
C ARG A 254 -17.12 6.27 -22.84
N GLU A 255 -17.90 7.11 -23.45
CA GLU A 255 -19.23 7.46 -22.96
C GLU A 255 -20.16 6.26 -23.07
N GLY A 256 -21.01 6.03 -22.09
CA GLY A 256 -22.05 5.01 -22.12
C GLY A 256 -23.41 5.64 -22.23
N HIS A 257 -24.45 4.81 -22.40
CA HIS A 257 -25.84 5.28 -22.47
C HIS A 257 -26.29 6.05 -21.21
N SER A 258 -25.72 5.74 -20.04
CA SER A 258 -26.14 6.29 -18.74
C SER A 258 -24.99 6.89 -17.90
N SER A 259 -23.77 6.95 -18.43
CA SER A 259 -22.61 7.43 -17.64
C SER A 259 -21.62 8.21 -18.50
N LEU A 260 -21.19 9.35 -17.96
CA LEU A 260 -20.15 10.17 -18.57
C LEU A 260 -18.77 9.48 -18.50
N ARG A 261 -17.89 9.86 -19.40
CA ARG A 261 -16.51 9.36 -19.48
C ARG A 261 -15.73 9.56 -18.16
N VAL A 262 -15.95 10.71 -17.53
CA VAL A 262 -15.33 11.07 -16.24
C VAL A 262 -15.85 10.17 -15.12
N GLU A 263 -17.15 9.92 -15.08
CA GLU A 263 -17.77 9.03 -14.07
C GLU A 263 -17.18 7.62 -14.12
N ARG A 264 -16.97 7.06 -15.32
CA ARG A 264 -16.32 5.75 -15.49
C ARG A 264 -14.88 5.73 -15.03
N LEU A 265 -14.12 6.80 -15.30
CA LEU A 265 -12.77 6.94 -14.76
C LEU A 265 -12.79 6.97 -13.23
N MET A 266 -13.66 7.80 -12.65
CA MET A 266 -13.74 7.96 -11.20
C MET A 266 -14.28 6.70 -10.52
N GLN A 267 -15.24 6.00 -11.11
CA GLN A 267 -15.70 4.70 -10.64
C GLN A 267 -14.53 3.70 -10.61
N HIS A 268 -13.74 3.63 -11.69
CA HIS A 268 -12.56 2.77 -11.73
C HIS A 268 -11.54 3.17 -10.65
N TYR A 269 -11.28 4.48 -10.49
CA TYR A 269 -10.39 5.00 -9.46
C TYR A 269 -10.83 4.59 -8.05
N PHE A 270 -12.10 4.79 -7.69
CA PHE A 270 -12.62 4.42 -6.37
C PHE A 270 -12.61 2.91 -6.12
N LEU A 271 -12.82 2.10 -7.15
CA LEU A 271 -12.67 0.64 -7.04
C LEU A 271 -11.22 0.24 -6.72
N GLN A 272 -10.22 0.85 -7.37
CA GLN A 272 -8.82 0.56 -7.09
C GLN A 272 -8.42 1.00 -5.67
N ILE A 273 -8.85 2.18 -5.25
CA ILE A 273 -8.62 2.67 -3.88
C ILE A 273 -9.26 1.76 -2.84
N LYS A 274 -10.51 1.32 -3.08
CA LYS A 274 -11.20 0.37 -2.19
C LYS A 274 -10.43 -0.95 -2.06
N ASN A 275 -9.89 -1.48 -3.16
CA ASN A 275 -9.05 -2.68 -3.12
C ASN A 275 -7.83 -2.49 -2.20
N VAL A 276 -7.12 -1.37 -2.32
CA VAL A 276 -5.96 -1.08 -1.48
C VAL A 276 -6.36 -0.87 -0.01
N SER A 277 -7.44 -0.12 0.25
CA SER A 277 -7.94 0.11 1.60
C SER A 277 -8.28 -1.20 2.32
N ASN A 278 -8.92 -2.14 1.61
CA ASN A 278 -9.21 -3.47 2.14
C ASN A 278 -7.93 -4.21 2.51
N LEU A 279 -6.91 -4.24 1.64
CA LEU A 279 -5.63 -4.89 1.92
C LEU A 279 -4.94 -4.32 3.16
N VAL A 280 -4.89 -2.99 3.30
CA VAL A 280 -4.30 -2.31 4.47
C VAL A 280 -5.11 -2.57 5.75
N SER A 281 -6.39 -2.89 5.63
CA SER A 281 -7.23 -3.12 6.81
C SER A 281 -6.83 -4.37 7.59
N TYR A 282 -6.24 -5.39 6.95
CA TYR A 282 -5.89 -6.67 7.57
C TYR A 282 -4.39 -6.99 7.62
N PHE A 283 -3.59 -6.71 6.59
CA PHE A 283 -2.17 -7.09 6.59
C PHE A 283 -1.39 -6.56 7.80
N PRO A 284 -1.45 -5.25 8.15
CA PRO A 284 -0.73 -4.75 9.31
C PRO A 284 -1.21 -5.35 10.63
N LYS A 285 -2.52 -5.56 10.75
CA LYS A 285 -3.13 -6.07 11.99
C LYS A 285 -2.80 -7.54 12.23
N LYS A 286 -2.73 -8.34 11.16
CA LYS A 286 -2.32 -9.73 11.24
C LYS A 286 -0.98 -9.86 11.94
N GLU A 287 0.02 -9.10 11.49
CA GLU A 287 1.39 -9.17 12.03
C GLU A 287 1.52 -8.73 13.49
N ILE A 288 0.57 -7.93 13.98
CA ILE A 288 0.54 -7.53 15.40
C ILE A 288 -0.09 -8.62 16.27
N LEU A 289 -1.08 -9.35 15.74
CA LEU A 289 -1.90 -10.30 16.51
C LEU A 289 -1.36 -11.73 16.49
N ASP A 290 -0.68 -12.17 15.42
CA ASP A 290 -0.25 -13.56 15.24
C ASP A 290 0.79 -14.08 16.26
N GLU A 291 1.40 -13.20 17.07
CA GLU A 291 2.34 -13.64 18.12
C GLU A 291 1.68 -14.08 19.45
N LYS A 292 0.40 -13.84 19.60
CA LYS A 292 -0.35 -14.27 20.81
C LYS A 292 -1.11 -15.57 20.55
N LYS A 293 -0.42 -16.67 20.35
CA LYS A 293 -1.02 -18.01 20.23
C LYS A 293 -1.49 -18.62 21.55
N GLU A 294 -1.39 -17.91 22.65
CA GLU A 294 -1.76 -18.41 23.97
C GLU A 294 -3.10 -17.77 24.38
N ASP A 295 -4.17 -18.45 24.18
CA ASP A 295 -5.45 -18.43 24.90
C ASP A 295 -6.60 -18.74 23.96
N ILE A 296 -6.66 -20.01 23.53
CA ILE A 296 -7.90 -20.55 22.90
C ILE A 296 -8.92 -20.71 24.04
N LYS A 297 -9.67 -19.67 24.33
CA LYS A 297 -10.78 -19.73 25.28
C LYS A 297 -12.10 -19.97 24.54
N ASN A 298 -12.72 -21.07 24.93
CA ASN A 298 -14.07 -21.57 24.67
C ASN A 298 -15.02 -20.71 23.80
N SER A 299 -15.47 -21.31 22.70
CA SER A 299 -16.47 -20.81 21.73
C SER A 299 -17.91 -20.82 22.25
N LYS A 300 -18.15 -20.77 23.56
CA LYS A 300 -19.51 -20.80 24.11
C LYS A 300 -20.28 -19.53 23.71
N GLY A 301 -21.26 -19.71 22.82
CA GLY A 301 -22.27 -18.69 22.51
C GLY A 301 -22.20 -18.05 21.13
N LEU A 302 -21.26 -18.41 20.26
CA LEU A 302 -21.25 -17.97 18.87
C LEU A 302 -22.28 -18.76 18.03
N LYS A 303 -22.95 -18.06 17.10
CA LYS A 303 -23.91 -18.65 16.16
C LYS A 303 -23.26 -19.11 14.86
N SER A 304 -22.16 -18.49 14.50
CA SER A 304 -21.38 -18.88 13.33
C SER A 304 -20.58 -20.15 13.64
N LYS A 305 -20.82 -21.21 12.86
CA LYS A 305 -20.08 -22.47 12.98
C LYS A 305 -18.62 -22.28 12.52
N GLY A 306 -17.74 -23.12 13.04
CA GLY A 306 -16.32 -23.05 12.69
C GLY A 306 -15.59 -21.79 13.17
N THR A 307 -16.15 -21.04 14.12
CA THR A 307 -15.56 -19.82 14.68
C THR A 307 -15.26 -19.94 16.17
N LEU A 308 -14.20 -19.26 16.60
CA LEU A 308 -13.80 -19.13 18.01
C LEU A 308 -13.60 -17.66 18.40
N LEU A 309 -13.70 -17.40 19.69
CA LEU A 309 -13.33 -16.10 20.26
C LEU A 309 -11.87 -16.18 20.77
N ILE A 310 -10.97 -15.42 20.16
CA ILE A 310 -9.55 -15.37 20.47
C ILE A 310 -9.16 -13.90 20.69
N ASP A 311 -8.51 -13.58 21.79
CA ASP A 311 -7.99 -12.23 22.09
C ASP A 311 -8.98 -11.07 21.77
N ASN A 312 -10.22 -11.22 22.20
CA ASN A 312 -11.25 -10.21 21.94
C ASN A 312 -11.68 -10.08 20.46
N HIS A 313 -11.30 -11.07 19.60
CA HIS A 313 -11.66 -11.14 18.19
C HIS A 313 -12.39 -12.46 17.86
N ILE A 314 -13.31 -12.40 16.89
CA ILE A 314 -13.94 -13.60 16.33
C ILE A 314 -13.09 -14.11 15.19
N MET A 315 -12.57 -15.33 15.32
CA MET A 315 -11.72 -15.98 14.34
C MET A 315 -12.40 -17.19 13.71
N ILE A 316 -12.36 -17.31 12.38
CA ILE A 316 -12.73 -18.51 11.65
C ILE A 316 -11.55 -19.48 11.77
N VAL A 317 -11.75 -20.61 12.45
CA VAL A 317 -10.71 -21.62 12.69
C VAL A 317 -10.93 -22.87 11.85
N ASN A 318 -12.18 -23.16 11.48
CA ASN A 318 -12.55 -24.25 10.61
C ASN A 318 -13.29 -23.71 9.37
N GLU A 319 -12.54 -23.52 8.29
CA GLU A 319 -13.06 -22.96 7.05
C GLU A 319 -14.09 -23.85 6.37
N PHE A 320 -13.95 -25.18 6.46
CA PHE A 320 -14.90 -26.13 5.87
C PHE A 320 -16.26 -26.03 6.57
N GLU A 321 -16.27 -26.14 7.88
CA GLU A 321 -17.49 -26.02 8.68
C GLU A 321 -18.16 -24.65 8.51
N PHE A 322 -17.36 -23.58 8.34
CA PHE A 322 -17.88 -22.25 8.09
C PHE A 322 -18.56 -22.13 6.71
N LYS A 323 -17.95 -22.74 5.67
CA LYS A 323 -18.47 -22.71 4.28
C LYS A 323 -19.71 -23.55 4.07
N ASP A 324 -19.89 -24.61 4.84
CA ASP A 324 -21.03 -25.54 4.71
C ASP A 324 -22.40 -24.87 4.90
N ASP A 325 -22.42 -23.75 5.66
CA ASP A 325 -23.67 -23.00 5.87
C ASP A 325 -23.50 -21.54 5.49
N LEU A 326 -24.13 -21.11 4.40
CA LEU A 326 -24.14 -19.73 3.95
C LEU A 326 -24.65 -18.72 5.00
N GLU A 327 -25.43 -19.18 5.97
CA GLU A 327 -25.89 -18.33 7.05
C GLU A 327 -24.74 -17.90 7.97
N ASN A 328 -23.61 -18.61 7.98
CA ASN A 328 -22.44 -18.27 8.76
C ASN A 328 -21.84 -16.92 8.32
N TYR A 329 -21.97 -16.57 7.02
CA TYR A 329 -21.50 -15.28 6.51
C TYR A 329 -22.26 -14.08 7.10
N ILE A 330 -23.49 -14.25 7.53
CA ILE A 330 -24.23 -13.20 8.25
C ILE A 330 -24.16 -13.40 9.77
N ASN A 331 -24.13 -14.66 10.25
CA ASN A 331 -24.05 -14.97 11.67
C ASN A 331 -22.79 -14.38 12.31
N ILE A 332 -21.63 -14.41 11.63
CA ILE A 332 -20.37 -13.85 12.16
C ILE A 332 -20.48 -12.34 12.45
N PHE A 333 -21.25 -11.60 11.66
CA PHE A 333 -21.54 -10.18 11.91
C PHE A 333 -22.54 -9.97 13.04
N LEU A 334 -23.53 -10.87 13.17
CA LEU A 334 -24.45 -10.88 14.31
C LEU A 334 -23.71 -11.19 15.62
N ASP A 335 -22.78 -12.15 15.58
CA ASP A 335 -21.96 -12.49 16.73
C ASP A 335 -21.02 -11.34 17.10
N SER A 336 -20.40 -10.70 16.10
CA SER A 336 -19.58 -9.48 16.28
C SER A 336 -20.38 -8.37 16.98
N ASN A 337 -21.61 -8.15 16.55
CA ASN A 337 -22.49 -7.14 17.14
C ASN A 337 -22.94 -7.50 18.55
N LYS A 338 -23.42 -8.74 18.74
CA LYS A 338 -23.96 -9.23 20.03
C LYS A 338 -22.90 -9.24 21.12
N HIS A 339 -21.68 -9.69 20.79
CA HIS A 339 -20.59 -9.85 21.75
C HIS A 339 -19.69 -8.63 21.82
N GLU A 340 -19.96 -7.60 21.00
CA GLU A 340 -19.13 -6.38 20.89
C GLU A 340 -17.64 -6.70 20.55
N LYS A 341 -17.42 -7.74 19.77
CA LYS A 341 -16.09 -8.22 19.39
C LYS A 341 -15.80 -7.92 17.93
N LYS A 342 -14.53 -7.61 17.65
CA LYS A 342 -14.08 -7.36 16.26
C LYS A 342 -13.85 -8.68 15.54
N LEU A 343 -13.92 -8.65 14.21
CA LEU A 343 -13.46 -9.78 13.40
C LEU A 343 -11.92 -9.83 13.42
N HIS A 344 -11.38 -11.05 13.55
CA HIS A 344 -9.94 -11.24 13.38
C HIS A 344 -9.53 -10.91 11.93
N PRO A 345 -8.36 -10.30 11.68
CA PRO A 345 -7.93 -9.94 10.33
C PRO A 345 -7.95 -11.10 9.34
N CYS A 346 -7.54 -12.30 9.76
CA CYS A 346 -7.58 -13.50 8.92
C CYS A 346 -9.03 -13.87 8.54
N SER A 347 -9.98 -13.77 9.47
CA SER A 347 -11.40 -14.01 9.19
C SER A 347 -11.97 -12.99 8.21
N TYR A 348 -11.61 -11.74 8.37
CA TYR A 348 -12.02 -10.68 7.45
C TYR A 348 -11.43 -10.90 6.04
N ARG A 349 -10.16 -11.26 5.94
CA ARG A 349 -9.51 -11.64 4.69
C ARG A 349 -10.24 -12.81 4.01
N PHE A 350 -10.51 -13.87 4.78
CA PHE A 350 -11.27 -15.04 4.31
C PHE A 350 -12.62 -14.65 3.74
N LEU A 351 -13.38 -13.78 4.43
CA LEU A 351 -14.68 -13.29 3.93
C LEU A 351 -14.52 -12.53 2.60
N CYS A 352 -13.55 -11.63 2.51
CA CYS A 352 -13.28 -10.85 1.28
C CYS A 352 -12.93 -11.72 0.07
N GLU A 353 -12.25 -12.85 0.28
CA GLU A 353 -11.85 -13.76 -0.79
C GLU A 353 -13.00 -14.69 -1.21
N ASN A 354 -13.68 -15.29 -0.24
CA ASN A 354 -14.70 -16.30 -0.53
C ASN A 354 -16.01 -15.71 -1.03
N LEU A 355 -16.44 -14.56 -0.51
CA LEU A 355 -17.69 -13.92 -0.96
C LEU A 355 -17.68 -13.57 -2.46
N LEU A 356 -16.51 -13.34 -3.04
CA LEU A 356 -16.40 -13.08 -4.49
C LEU A 356 -16.81 -14.27 -5.33
N GLN A 357 -16.59 -15.50 -4.83
CA GLN A 357 -16.83 -16.75 -5.55
C GLN A 357 -18.27 -17.27 -5.39
N ILE A 358 -18.98 -16.82 -4.36
CA ILE A 358 -20.33 -17.29 -4.04
C ILE A 358 -21.36 -16.57 -4.93
N ASN A 359 -22.29 -17.33 -5.56
CA ASN A 359 -23.37 -16.75 -6.31
C ASN A 359 -24.31 -15.94 -5.40
N LYS A 360 -24.69 -14.73 -5.84
CA LYS A 360 -25.60 -13.84 -5.10
C LYS A 360 -26.98 -14.47 -4.85
N ASP A 361 -27.48 -15.28 -5.77
CA ASP A 361 -28.82 -15.89 -5.69
C ASP A 361 -28.94 -16.80 -4.48
N LEU A 362 -27.84 -17.34 -3.98
CA LEU A 362 -27.82 -18.18 -2.78
C LEU A 362 -28.11 -17.39 -1.49
N PHE A 363 -27.96 -16.06 -1.50
CA PHE A 363 -28.27 -15.20 -0.37
C PHE A 363 -29.73 -14.72 -0.33
N ILE A 364 -30.54 -15.02 -1.35
CA ILE A 364 -31.97 -14.67 -1.42
C ILE A 364 -32.81 -15.70 -0.64
N LYS A 365 -32.51 -15.89 0.64
CA LYS A 365 -33.25 -16.79 1.53
C LYS A 365 -33.98 -16.00 2.61
N LYS A 366 -35.23 -16.39 2.95
CA LYS A 366 -36.00 -15.76 4.04
C LYS A 366 -35.26 -15.75 5.38
N SER A 367 -34.48 -16.80 5.68
CA SER A 367 -33.68 -16.89 6.89
C SER A 367 -32.58 -15.82 6.94
N ILE A 368 -31.86 -15.59 5.84
CA ILE A 368 -30.81 -14.53 5.69
C ILE A 368 -31.44 -13.15 5.81
N SER A 369 -32.58 -12.91 5.13
CA SER A 369 -33.32 -11.66 5.21
C SER A 369 -33.77 -11.32 6.63
N LYS A 370 -34.26 -12.32 7.39
CA LYS A 370 -34.65 -12.15 8.81
C LYS A 370 -33.43 -11.79 9.67
N LYS A 371 -32.30 -12.44 9.47
CA LYS A 371 -31.04 -12.16 10.19
C LYS A 371 -30.50 -10.77 9.85
N PHE A 372 -30.56 -10.39 8.57
CA PHE A 372 -30.18 -9.07 8.10
C PHE A 372 -31.07 -7.98 8.72
N LYS A 373 -32.40 -8.16 8.74
CA LYS A 373 -33.33 -7.26 9.42
C LYS A 373 -33.00 -7.12 10.92
N LYS A 374 -32.63 -8.22 11.58
CA LYS A 374 -32.19 -8.20 12.99
C LYS A 374 -30.91 -7.38 13.18
N LEU A 375 -29.98 -7.47 12.25
CA LEU A 375 -28.74 -6.69 12.27
C LEU A 375 -29.04 -5.20 12.07
N LEU A 376 -29.93 -4.84 11.13
CA LEU A 376 -30.37 -3.46 10.86
C LEU A 376 -30.97 -2.78 12.08
N LEU A 377 -31.72 -3.53 12.88
CA LEU A 377 -32.40 -3.01 14.08
C LEU A 377 -31.49 -2.96 15.32
N SER A 378 -30.20 -3.26 15.18
CA SER A 378 -29.27 -3.28 16.31
C SER A 378 -28.58 -1.91 16.54
N ASN A 379 -28.25 -1.60 17.79
CA ASN A 379 -27.78 -0.28 18.21
C ASN A 379 -26.37 0.14 17.69
N LYS A 380 -25.56 -0.80 17.12
CA LYS A 380 -24.17 -0.54 16.68
C LYS A 380 -23.93 -0.91 15.20
N VAL A 381 -24.94 -0.71 14.39
CA VAL A 381 -25.01 -1.14 12.99
C VAL A 381 -23.92 -0.50 12.11
N ASN A 382 -23.58 0.76 12.31
CA ASN A 382 -22.78 1.53 11.37
C ASN A 382 -21.42 0.87 11.03
N ASN A 383 -20.63 0.49 12.04
CA ASN A 383 -19.32 -0.13 11.82
C ASN A 383 -19.42 -1.51 11.13
N ILE A 384 -20.45 -2.25 11.43
CA ILE A 384 -20.68 -3.59 10.85
C ILE A 384 -21.11 -3.47 9.39
N PHE A 385 -21.96 -2.49 9.08
CA PHE A 385 -22.37 -2.21 7.71
C PHE A 385 -21.20 -1.84 6.81
N PHE A 386 -20.27 -1.01 7.30
CA PHE A 386 -19.03 -0.71 6.57
C PHE A 386 -18.25 -1.99 6.30
N LEU A 387 -18.04 -2.85 7.30
CA LEU A 387 -17.32 -4.12 7.11
C LEU A 387 -18.04 -5.07 6.13
N MET A 388 -19.36 -5.16 6.20
CA MET A 388 -20.16 -5.96 5.26
C MET A 388 -20.09 -5.43 3.83
N ASN A 389 -20.11 -4.09 3.66
CA ASN A 389 -19.93 -3.46 2.37
C ASN A 389 -18.54 -3.70 1.80
N ASP A 390 -17.51 -3.57 2.64
CA ASP A 390 -16.13 -3.69 2.23
C ASP A 390 -15.73 -5.11 1.86
N CYS A 391 -16.22 -6.13 2.60
CA CYS A 391 -16.03 -7.54 2.22
C CYS A 391 -16.93 -7.99 1.07
N GLY A 392 -17.93 -7.18 0.66
CA GLY A 392 -18.82 -7.48 -0.46
C GLY A 392 -20.09 -8.27 -0.07
N LEU A 393 -20.34 -8.54 1.21
CA LEU A 393 -21.53 -9.26 1.65
C LEU A 393 -22.82 -8.46 1.39
N LEU A 394 -22.75 -7.14 1.57
CA LEU A 394 -23.94 -6.29 1.40
C LEU A 394 -24.49 -6.36 -0.03
N SER A 395 -23.62 -6.35 -1.05
CA SER A 395 -24.01 -6.48 -2.45
C SER A 395 -24.52 -7.89 -2.83
N LYS A 396 -24.26 -8.91 -2.00
CA LYS A 396 -24.83 -10.25 -2.17
C LYS A 396 -26.23 -10.34 -1.57
N ILE A 397 -26.47 -9.66 -0.45
CA ILE A 397 -27.79 -9.65 0.23
C ILE A 397 -28.75 -8.68 -0.47
N ILE A 398 -28.25 -7.53 -0.91
CA ILE A 398 -29.01 -6.49 -1.64
C ILE A 398 -28.29 -6.23 -2.96
N PRO A 399 -28.66 -6.91 -4.06
CA PRO A 399 -27.97 -6.78 -5.35
C PRO A 399 -27.90 -5.36 -5.88
N GLU A 400 -28.92 -4.52 -5.61
CA GLU A 400 -29.00 -3.12 -6.02
C GLU A 400 -27.86 -2.28 -5.42
N PHE A 401 -27.32 -2.69 -4.26
CA PHE A 401 -26.17 -2.03 -3.65
C PHE A 401 -24.92 -2.09 -4.53
N SER A 402 -24.81 -3.10 -5.40
CA SER A 402 -23.71 -3.19 -6.36
C SER A 402 -23.67 -2.01 -7.35
N ASN A 403 -24.83 -1.44 -7.65
CA ASN A 403 -24.98 -0.31 -8.59
C ASN A 403 -24.51 1.03 -7.98
N ILE A 404 -24.49 1.10 -6.62
CA ILE A 404 -24.11 2.32 -5.90
C ILE A 404 -22.63 2.30 -5.51
N ILE A 405 -22.00 1.13 -5.55
CA ILE A 405 -20.58 0.98 -5.18
C ILE A 405 -19.73 1.79 -6.15
N ALA A 406 -18.90 2.68 -5.59
CA ALA A 406 -17.97 3.53 -6.32
C ALA A 406 -18.62 4.53 -7.29
N GLN A 407 -19.90 4.86 -7.14
CA GLN A 407 -20.49 6.00 -7.86
C GLN A 407 -20.04 7.31 -7.20
N SER A 408 -19.45 8.18 -8.01
CA SER A 408 -19.25 9.59 -7.63
C SER A 408 -20.59 10.31 -7.74
N GLN A 409 -21.04 10.92 -6.65
CA GLN A 409 -22.13 11.89 -6.72
C GLN A 409 -21.52 13.22 -7.21
N PHE A 410 -21.82 13.58 -8.44
CA PHE A 410 -21.53 14.90 -8.99
C PHE A 410 -22.69 15.86 -8.67
#